data_6fc0aff5a9add615daa028b4a8c08c18
#
_entry.id   6fc0aff5a9add615daa028b4a8c08c18
#
_cell.length_a   1.000
_cell.length_b   1.000
_cell.length_c   1.000
_cell.angle_alpha   90.00
_cell.angle_beta   90.00
_cell.angle_gamma   90.00
#
_symmetry.space_group_name_H-M   'P 1'
#
loop_
_entity.id
_entity.type
_entity.pdbx_description
1 polymer ?
#
loop_
_entity_poly.entity_id
_entity_poly.type
_entity_poly.pdbx_seq_one_letter_code
_entity_poly.pdbx_strand_id
1 'polypeptide(L)'
;MCIRDSTPTAGAAAAKAAHKVRDKARKIAAHLLEVSEDDLEWEVGKFYVKGSPEQSKTIQDIAFAAYTNHPQGLEAGLEATHYYDPPNLTFPFGSYICVVDIDPKTAEIKVRRFVAIDDCGNIINPMIVEGQIHGGLTQGLAPAMYEELIYDEDGNILNGNLMDYLLPTAVETPNWELSLIHI
;
A
#
# COMPACT_ATOMS: atom_id res chain seq x y z
N MET A 1 6.55 4.06 5.58
CA MET A 1 5.61 2.92 5.57
C MET A 1 5.83 2.17 4.26
N CYS A 2 6.20 0.93 4.32
CA CYS A 2 6.54 0.17 3.11
C CYS A 2 5.26 -0.31 2.44
N ILE A 3 4.88 0.30 1.33
CA ILE A 3 3.66 -0.04 0.57
C ILE A 3 3.69 -1.51 0.13
N ARG A 4 4.87 -2.03 -0.15
CA ARG A 4 5.10 -3.43 -0.51
C ARG A 4 4.58 -4.42 0.53
N ASP A 5 4.77 -4.12 1.82
CA ASP A 5 4.41 -5.04 2.90
C ASP A 5 2.99 -4.76 3.44
N SER A 6 2.58 -3.48 3.43
CA SER A 6 1.31 -3.06 4.04
C SER A 6 0.10 -3.44 3.18
N THR A 7 0.16 -3.27 1.85
CA THR A 7 -0.99 -3.57 0.98
C THR A 7 -1.29 -5.07 0.91
N PRO A 8 -0.33 -5.99 0.66
CA PRO A 8 -0.61 -7.42 0.63
C PRO A 8 -1.05 -8.00 1.97
N THR A 9 -0.48 -7.53 3.08
CA THR A 9 -0.75 -8.08 4.43
C THR A 9 -1.89 -7.37 5.13
N ALA A 10 -1.72 -6.09 5.46
CA ALA A 10 -2.72 -5.32 6.19
C ALA A 10 -3.96 -5.06 5.34
N GLY A 11 -3.81 -4.78 4.03
CA GLY A 11 -4.93 -4.62 3.11
C GLY A 11 -5.78 -5.89 3.00
N ALA A 12 -5.14 -7.06 2.87
CA ALA A 12 -5.84 -8.34 2.85
C ALA A 12 -6.54 -8.65 4.19
N ALA A 13 -5.88 -8.35 5.33
CA ALA A 13 -6.49 -8.50 6.64
C ALA A 13 -7.73 -7.61 6.80
N ALA A 14 -7.63 -6.33 6.39
CA ALA A 14 -8.73 -5.39 6.43
C ALA A 14 -9.90 -5.82 5.53
N ALA A 15 -9.63 -6.27 4.29
CA ALA A 15 -10.65 -6.76 3.38
C ALA A 15 -11.37 -7.99 3.93
N LYS A 16 -10.63 -8.94 4.50
CA LYS A 16 -11.22 -10.13 5.14
C LYS A 16 -12.03 -9.80 6.40
N ALA A 17 -11.57 -8.84 7.21
CA ALA A 17 -12.34 -8.33 8.33
C ALA A 17 -13.63 -7.64 7.88
N ALA A 18 -13.57 -6.80 6.83
CA ALA A 18 -14.75 -6.16 6.24
C ALA A 18 -15.77 -7.18 5.71
N HIS A 19 -15.32 -8.26 5.09
CA HIS A 19 -16.22 -9.36 4.67
C HIS A 19 -16.92 -10.01 5.86
N LYS A 20 -16.23 -10.28 6.98
CA LYS A 20 -16.85 -10.81 8.19
C LYS A 20 -17.90 -9.84 8.76
N VAL A 21 -17.60 -8.54 8.78
CA VAL A 21 -18.57 -7.51 9.19
C VAL A 21 -19.79 -7.52 8.28
N ARG A 22 -19.60 -7.58 6.96
CA ARG A 22 -20.69 -7.65 5.98
C ARG A 22 -21.55 -8.91 6.16
N ASP A 23 -20.94 -10.06 6.38
CA ASP A 23 -21.65 -11.32 6.59
C ASP A 23 -22.45 -11.29 7.90
N LYS A 24 -21.90 -10.70 8.96
CA LYS A 24 -22.62 -10.46 10.22
C LYS A 24 -23.77 -9.47 10.01
N ALA A 25 -23.54 -8.39 9.26
CA ALA A 25 -24.57 -7.41 8.91
C ALA A 25 -25.73 -8.03 8.11
N ARG A 26 -25.43 -8.97 7.18
CA ARG A 26 -26.43 -9.73 6.43
C ARG A 26 -27.35 -10.51 7.35
N LYS A 27 -26.82 -11.21 8.35
CA LYS A 27 -27.60 -11.96 9.35
C LYS A 27 -28.52 -11.07 10.15
N ILE A 28 -28.03 -9.89 10.56
CA ILE A 28 -28.84 -8.91 11.29
C ILE A 28 -29.92 -8.32 10.37
N ALA A 29 -29.59 -8.01 9.12
CA ALA A 29 -30.57 -7.51 8.14
C ALA A 29 -31.66 -8.55 7.87
N ALA A 30 -31.32 -9.83 7.71
CA ALA A 30 -32.27 -10.91 7.53
C ALA A 30 -33.24 -11.03 8.72
N HIS A 31 -32.73 -10.91 9.95
CA HIS A 31 -33.53 -10.87 11.17
C HIS A 31 -34.47 -9.67 11.22
N LEU A 32 -34.00 -8.46 10.86
CA LEU A 32 -34.79 -7.24 10.86
C LEU A 32 -35.87 -7.17 9.78
N LEU A 33 -35.64 -7.85 8.66
CA LEU A 33 -36.54 -7.90 7.52
C LEU A 33 -37.41 -9.17 7.50
N GLU A 34 -37.20 -10.08 8.46
CA GLU A 34 -37.90 -11.37 8.59
C GLU A 34 -37.82 -12.23 7.30
N VAL A 35 -36.64 -12.25 6.63
CA VAL A 35 -36.38 -13.00 5.41
C VAL A 35 -35.16 -13.90 5.57
N SER A 36 -34.96 -14.81 4.61
CA SER A 36 -33.72 -15.61 4.55
C SER A 36 -32.52 -14.73 4.16
N GLU A 37 -31.32 -15.07 4.65
CA GLU A 37 -30.06 -14.45 4.22
C GLU A 37 -29.83 -14.54 2.71
N ASP A 38 -30.33 -15.60 2.06
CA ASP A 38 -30.19 -15.84 0.62
C ASP A 38 -31.10 -14.93 -0.23
N ASP A 39 -32.13 -14.37 0.37
CA ASP A 39 -33.05 -13.43 -0.28
C ASP A 39 -32.58 -11.98 -0.21
N LEU A 40 -31.43 -11.73 0.41
CA LEU A 40 -30.87 -10.40 0.52
C LEU A 40 -29.79 -10.12 -0.52
N GLU A 41 -29.86 -8.92 -1.08
CA GLU A 41 -28.82 -8.35 -1.90
C GLU A 41 -28.16 -7.16 -1.20
N TRP A 42 -26.87 -6.99 -1.47
CA TRP A 42 -26.07 -5.88 -0.96
C TRP A 42 -25.89 -4.82 -2.04
N GLU A 43 -26.28 -3.62 -1.72
CA GLU A 43 -25.88 -2.41 -2.44
C GLU A 43 -25.11 -1.50 -1.49
N VAL A 44 -24.25 -0.62 -2.03
CA VAL A 44 -23.40 0.23 -1.19
C VAL A 44 -24.23 0.95 -0.11
N GLY A 45 -23.99 0.57 1.15
CA GLY A 45 -24.63 1.18 2.33
C GLY A 45 -25.95 0.57 2.77
N LYS A 46 -26.50 -0.45 2.08
CA LYS A 46 -27.78 -1.09 2.48
C LYS A 46 -27.91 -2.55 2.05
N PHE A 47 -28.72 -3.30 2.77
CA PHE A 47 -29.25 -4.58 2.31
C PHE A 47 -30.73 -4.42 1.93
N TYR A 48 -31.18 -5.07 0.87
CA TYR A 48 -32.55 -5.07 0.42
C TYR A 48 -32.99 -6.47 0.01
N VAL A 49 -34.31 -6.69 0.00
CA VAL A 49 -34.91 -7.97 -0.40
C VAL A 49 -34.95 -8.07 -1.91
N LYS A 50 -34.50 -9.21 -2.47
CA LYS A 50 -34.58 -9.50 -3.91
C LYS A 50 -36.01 -9.37 -4.41
N GLY A 51 -36.20 -8.58 -5.47
CA GLY A 51 -37.51 -8.33 -6.04
C GLY A 51 -38.38 -7.26 -5.32
N SER A 52 -37.93 -6.77 -4.15
CA SER A 52 -38.62 -5.73 -3.38
C SER A 52 -37.62 -4.70 -2.81
N PRO A 53 -36.99 -3.85 -3.64
CA PRO A 53 -35.92 -2.95 -3.21
C PRO A 53 -36.35 -1.90 -2.17
N GLU A 54 -37.65 -1.64 -2.03
CA GLU A 54 -38.24 -0.78 -1.00
C GLU A 54 -38.12 -1.40 0.40
N GLN A 55 -38.08 -2.74 0.48
CA GLN A 55 -37.80 -3.45 1.73
C GLN A 55 -36.29 -3.52 1.94
N SER A 56 -35.74 -2.51 2.62
CA SER A 56 -34.32 -2.40 2.82
C SER A 56 -33.97 -1.93 4.23
N LYS A 57 -32.74 -2.21 4.66
CA LYS A 57 -32.12 -1.66 5.89
C LYS A 57 -30.77 -1.05 5.55
N THR A 58 -30.55 0.14 6.03
CA THR A 58 -29.26 0.80 5.88
C THR A 58 -28.21 0.19 6.81
N ILE A 59 -26.93 0.38 6.51
CA ILE A 59 -25.87 -0.09 7.38
C ILE A 59 -25.93 0.57 8.77
N GLN A 60 -26.44 1.79 8.87
CA GLN A 60 -26.65 2.51 10.12
C GLN A 60 -27.72 1.83 10.98
N ASP A 61 -28.85 1.46 10.37
CA ASP A 61 -29.92 0.73 11.08
C ASP A 61 -29.43 -0.62 11.58
N ILE A 62 -28.68 -1.32 10.74
CA ILE A 62 -28.09 -2.62 11.07
C ILE A 62 -27.04 -2.48 12.19
N ALA A 63 -26.20 -1.45 12.13
CA ALA A 63 -25.21 -1.18 13.16
C ALA A 63 -25.88 -0.86 14.50
N PHE A 64 -26.94 -0.06 14.51
CA PHE A 64 -27.72 0.20 15.73
C PHE A 64 -28.34 -1.10 16.29
N ALA A 65 -28.99 -1.87 15.41
CA ALA A 65 -29.61 -3.15 15.81
C ALA A 65 -28.58 -4.19 16.32
N ALA A 66 -27.36 -4.14 15.82
CA ALA A 66 -26.28 -5.02 16.28
C ALA A 66 -26.00 -4.90 17.79
N TYR A 67 -26.30 -3.76 18.39
CA TYR A 67 -26.16 -3.54 19.84
C TYR A 67 -27.47 -3.67 20.61
N THR A 68 -28.61 -3.44 19.97
CA THR A 68 -29.91 -3.30 20.66
C THR A 68 -30.90 -4.42 20.35
N ASN A 69 -30.83 -5.01 19.15
CA ASN A 69 -31.78 -6.02 18.68
C ASN A 69 -31.13 -7.02 17.70
N HIS A 70 -30.10 -7.71 18.15
CA HIS A 70 -29.41 -8.72 17.33
C HIS A 70 -30.07 -10.11 17.50
N PRO A 71 -29.95 -11.01 16.50
CA PRO A 71 -30.47 -12.37 16.55
C PRO A 71 -29.87 -13.14 17.74
N GLN A 72 -30.66 -14.05 18.32
CA GLN A 72 -30.16 -14.97 19.35
C GLN A 72 -29.01 -15.84 18.82
N GLY A 73 -27.95 -15.94 19.62
CA GLY A 73 -26.73 -16.69 19.25
C GLY A 73 -25.71 -15.89 18.43
N LEU A 74 -26.01 -14.65 18.07
CA LEU A 74 -25.05 -13.72 17.49
C LEU A 74 -24.51 -12.80 18.58
N GLU A 75 -23.19 -12.58 18.59
CA GLU A 75 -22.59 -11.61 19.52
C GLU A 75 -23.05 -10.18 19.20
N ALA A 76 -23.24 -9.36 20.23
CA ALA A 76 -23.54 -7.94 20.08
C ALA A 76 -22.42 -7.20 19.34
N GLY A 77 -22.76 -6.07 18.70
CA GLY A 77 -21.82 -5.23 17.97
C GLY A 77 -21.63 -5.63 16.51
N LEU A 78 -21.13 -4.68 15.72
CA LEU A 78 -20.82 -4.86 14.30
C LEU A 78 -19.33 -4.63 14.07
N GLU A 79 -18.53 -5.55 14.58
CA GLU A 79 -17.08 -5.51 14.49
C GLU A 79 -16.51 -6.90 14.12
N ALA A 80 -15.32 -6.92 13.55
CA ALA A 80 -14.58 -8.16 13.33
C ALA A 80 -13.08 -7.90 13.29
N THR A 81 -12.34 -8.86 13.82
CA THR A 81 -10.88 -8.93 13.71
C THR A 81 -10.50 -10.05 12.77
N HIS A 82 -9.52 -9.79 11.91
CA HIS A 82 -8.92 -10.82 11.08
C HIS A 82 -7.42 -10.62 10.99
N TYR A 83 -6.69 -11.72 11.25
CA TYR A 83 -5.25 -11.80 11.02
C TYR A 83 -5.02 -12.46 9.66
N TYR A 84 -4.12 -11.89 8.88
CA TYR A 84 -3.73 -12.47 7.60
C TYR A 84 -2.24 -12.71 7.57
N ASP A 85 -1.89 -13.97 7.37
CA ASP A 85 -0.52 -14.41 7.12
C ASP A 85 -0.41 -14.77 5.64
N PRO A 86 0.38 -14.02 4.84
CA PRO A 86 0.52 -14.33 3.44
C PRO A 86 1.30 -15.64 3.25
N PRO A 87 0.90 -16.48 2.28
CA PRO A 87 1.55 -17.79 2.06
C PRO A 87 2.99 -17.65 1.57
N ASN A 88 3.39 -16.49 1.08
CA ASN A 88 4.74 -16.19 0.62
C ASN A 88 5.00 -14.68 0.64
N LEU A 89 6.29 -14.31 0.60
CA LEU A 89 6.70 -12.92 0.40
C LEU A 89 6.45 -12.50 -1.05
N THR A 90 6.03 -11.26 -1.24
CA THR A 90 5.83 -10.65 -2.55
C THR A 90 6.92 -9.62 -2.82
N PHE A 91 7.54 -9.70 -3.99
CA PHE A 91 8.60 -8.79 -4.40
C PHE A 91 8.24 -8.15 -5.74
N PRO A 92 8.36 -6.82 -5.88
CA PRO A 92 8.42 -6.21 -7.18
C PRO A 92 9.74 -6.56 -7.85
N PHE A 93 9.80 -6.49 -9.16
CA PHE A 93 11.04 -6.61 -9.92
C PHE A 93 11.10 -5.53 -11.00
N GLY A 94 12.31 -5.24 -11.46
CA GLY A 94 12.51 -4.23 -12.48
C GLY A 94 13.81 -4.40 -13.22
N SER A 95 13.94 -3.64 -14.30
CA SER A 95 15.17 -3.53 -15.10
C SER A 95 15.55 -2.05 -15.20
N TYR A 96 16.84 -1.78 -15.03
CA TYR A 96 17.36 -0.43 -14.98
C TYR A 96 18.54 -0.27 -15.94
N ILE A 97 18.57 0.87 -16.65
CA ILE A 97 19.67 1.25 -17.52
C ILE A 97 20.11 2.65 -17.12
N CYS A 98 21.37 2.79 -16.72
CA CYS A 98 22.01 4.06 -16.44
C CYS A 98 23.06 4.36 -17.50
N VAL A 99 22.94 5.51 -18.15
CA VAL A 99 23.92 6.03 -19.11
C VAL A 99 24.66 7.18 -18.46
N VAL A 100 25.97 7.03 -18.33
CA VAL A 100 26.84 8.02 -17.71
C VAL A 100 27.86 8.56 -18.72
N ASP A 101 28.22 9.82 -18.54
CA ASP A 101 29.38 10.45 -19.19
C ASP A 101 30.48 10.60 -18.16
N ILE A 102 31.68 10.21 -18.53
CA ILE A 102 32.88 10.31 -17.68
C ILE A 102 33.92 11.17 -18.36
N ASP A 103 34.35 12.24 -17.71
CA ASP A 103 35.47 13.05 -18.20
C ASP A 103 36.79 12.29 -17.89
N PRO A 104 37.56 11.88 -18.92
CA PRO A 104 38.77 11.10 -18.72
C PRO A 104 39.91 11.87 -18.06
N LYS A 105 39.81 13.22 -17.98
CA LYS A 105 40.85 14.06 -17.36
C LYS A 105 40.57 14.38 -15.88
N THR A 106 39.31 14.55 -15.55
CA THR A 106 38.87 14.92 -14.17
C THR A 106 38.25 13.77 -13.41
N ALA A 107 37.89 12.68 -14.12
CA ALA A 107 37.09 11.56 -13.59
C ALA A 107 35.69 11.97 -13.14
N GLU A 108 35.23 13.17 -13.51
CA GLU A 108 33.87 13.64 -13.21
C GLU A 108 32.85 12.74 -13.91
N ILE A 109 31.86 12.27 -13.14
CA ILE A 109 30.77 11.41 -13.63
C ILE A 109 29.48 12.21 -13.69
N LYS A 110 28.79 12.17 -14.82
CA LYS A 110 27.46 12.76 -15.00
C LYS A 110 26.45 11.69 -15.44
N VAL A 111 25.36 11.54 -14.72
CA VAL A 111 24.24 10.71 -15.17
C VAL A 111 23.54 11.44 -16.30
N ARG A 112 23.70 10.94 -17.51
CA ARG A 112 23.08 11.53 -18.71
C ARG A 112 21.65 11.08 -18.89
N ARG A 113 21.35 9.81 -18.56
CA ARG A 113 20.03 9.21 -18.70
C ARG A 113 19.88 8.05 -17.74
N PHE A 114 18.72 7.93 -17.13
CA PHE A 114 18.38 6.77 -16.32
C PHE A 114 16.98 6.30 -16.70
N VAL A 115 16.87 5.05 -17.15
CA VAL A 115 15.63 4.39 -17.51
C VAL A 115 15.33 3.30 -16.50
N ALA A 116 14.15 3.32 -15.91
CA ALA A 116 13.67 2.33 -14.97
C ALA A 116 12.34 1.75 -15.43
N ILE A 117 12.26 0.42 -15.46
CA ILE A 117 11.04 -0.31 -15.78
C ILE A 117 10.75 -1.23 -14.61
N ASP A 118 9.60 -1.03 -13.95
CA ASP A 118 9.21 -1.77 -12.76
C ASP A 118 7.89 -2.50 -12.95
N ASP A 119 7.81 -3.73 -12.46
CA ASP A 119 6.58 -4.48 -12.27
C ASP A 119 6.32 -4.65 -10.76
N CYS A 120 5.27 -4.03 -10.27
CA CYS A 120 4.79 -4.15 -8.90
C CYS A 120 3.38 -4.79 -8.83
N GLY A 121 2.94 -5.43 -9.89
CA GLY A 121 1.60 -6.00 -10.02
C GLY A 121 0.52 -4.95 -10.25
N ASN A 122 -0.68 -5.18 -9.73
CA ASN A 122 -1.80 -4.24 -9.88
C ASN A 122 -1.54 -2.92 -9.17
N ILE A 123 -1.46 -1.84 -9.95
CA ILE A 123 -1.21 -0.50 -9.45
C ILE A 123 -2.51 0.08 -8.89
N ILE A 124 -2.56 0.29 -7.58
CA ILE A 124 -3.71 0.90 -6.89
C ILE A 124 -3.67 2.43 -7.02
N ASN A 125 -2.49 3.02 -6.84
CA ASN A 125 -2.29 4.46 -6.97
C ASN A 125 -0.96 4.75 -7.69
N PRO A 126 -0.99 5.15 -8.98
CA PRO A 126 0.20 5.39 -9.78
C PRO A 126 1.14 6.44 -9.16
N MET A 127 0.60 7.56 -8.68
CA MET A 127 1.39 8.63 -8.08
C MET A 127 2.22 8.15 -6.88
N ILE A 128 1.65 7.26 -6.05
CA ILE A 128 2.36 6.70 -4.91
C ILE A 128 3.45 5.72 -5.38
N VAL A 129 3.16 4.89 -6.38
CA VAL A 129 4.14 3.93 -6.93
C VAL A 129 5.31 4.66 -7.55
N GLU A 130 5.05 5.64 -8.40
CA GLU A 130 6.10 6.49 -9.00
C GLU A 130 6.94 7.19 -7.95
N GLY A 131 6.31 7.77 -6.92
CA GLY A 131 7.02 8.40 -5.81
C GLY A 131 7.93 7.43 -5.04
N GLN A 132 7.53 6.17 -4.86
CA GLN A 132 8.36 5.14 -4.23
C GLN A 132 9.55 4.76 -5.11
N ILE A 133 9.36 4.65 -6.41
CA ILE A 133 10.44 4.33 -7.36
C ILE A 133 11.44 5.49 -7.42
N HIS A 134 10.98 6.73 -7.58
CA HIS A 134 11.83 7.92 -7.55
C HIS A 134 12.67 7.99 -6.27
N GLY A 135 12.03 7.78 -5.12
CA GLY A 135 12.72 7.75 -3.82
C GLY A 135 13.76 6.64 -3.72
N GLY A 136 13.42 5.44 -4.18
CA GLY A 136 14.33 4.28 -4.20
C GLY A 136 15.53 4.48 -5.12
N LEU A 137 15.31 5.03 -6.32
CA LEU A 137 16.38 5.34 -7.27
C LEU A 137 17.31 6.43 -6.74
N THR A 138 16.75 7.50 -6.16
CA THR A 138 17.53 8.57 -5.55
C THR A 138 18.35 8.05 -4.38
N GLN A 139 17.76 7.22 -3.51
CA GLN A 139 18.47 6.58 -2.41
C GLN A 139 19.59 5.64 -2.92
N GLY A 140 19.38 4.93 -4.01
CA GLY A 140 20.41 4.06 -4.61
C GLY A 140 21.54 4.85 -5.30
N LEU A 141 21.22 6.00 -5.90
CA LEU A 141 22.20 6.90 -6.50
C LEU A 141 23.10 7.56 -5.45
N ALA A 142 22.53 7.91 -4.31
CA ALA A 142 23.20 8.66 -3.25
C ALA A 142 24.55 8.04 -2.80
N PRO A 143 24.63 6.77 -2.36
CA PRO A 143 25.90 6.17 -1.96
C PRO A 143 26.85 5.92 -3.14
N ALA A 144 26.35 5.91 -4.37
CA ALA A 144 27.22 5.75 -5.55
C ALA A 144 27.92 7.04 -5.96
N MET A 145 27.33 8.20 -5.65
CA MET A 145 27.78 9.48 -6.18
C MET A 145 28.17 10.52 -5.10
N TYR A 146 27.57 10.44 -3.91
CA TYR A 146 27.64 11.55 -2.93
C TYR A 146 27.88 11.09 -1.50
N GLU A 147 27.24 10.02 -1.04
CA GLU A 147 27.28 9.61 0.37
C GLU A 147 28.54 8.81 0.67
N GLU A 148 29.36 9.30 1.61
CA GLU A 148 30.54 8.62 2.10
C GLU A 148 30.64 8.81 3.62
N LEU A 149 30.92 7.74 4.35
CA LEU A 149 31.24 7.80 5.77
C LEU A 149 32.76 7.81 5.93
N ILE A 150 33.27 8.93 6.52
CA ILE A 150 34.70 9.14 6.76
C ILE A 150 34.98 8.89 8.22
N TYR A 151 35.99 8.05 8.50
CA TYR A 151 36.42 7.71 9.85
C TYR A 151 37.86 8.19 10.09
N ASP A 152 38.16 8.58 11.35
CA ASP A 152 39.52 8.79 11.79
C ASP A 152 40.24 7.46 12.10
N GLU A 153 41.51 7.54 12.52
CA GLU A 153 42.33 6.36 12.86
C GLU A 153 41.80 5.59 14.07
N ASP A 154 41.01 6.24 14.93
CA ASP A 154 40.40 5.67 16.13
C ASP A 154 38.98 5.12 15.87
N GLY A 155 38.46 5.22 14.63
CA GLY A 155 37.15 4.75 14.23
C GLY A 155 36.01 5.71 14.55
N ASN A 156 36.26 6.97 14.86
CA ASN A 156 35.22 7.96 15.03
C ASN A 156 34.77 8.53 13.69
N ILE A 157 33.45 8.73 13.53
CA ILE A 157 32.87 9.33 12.32
C ILE A 157 33.17 10.82 12.27
N LEU A 158 33.84 11.28 11.20
CA LEU A 158 34.22 12.68 11.02
C LEU A 158 33.08 13.52 10.39
N ASN A 159 32.25 12.93 9.56
CA ASN A 159 31.17 13.59 8.82
C ASN A 159 29.78 13.14 9.23
N GLY A 160 29.52 12.92 10.51
CA GLY A 160 28.28 12.43 11.07
C GLY A 160 27.14 13.47 11.17
N ASN A 161 27.19 14.55 10.40
CA ASN A 161 26.14 15.57 10.34
C ASN A 161 25.77 15.91 8.90
N LEU A 162 24.58 16.51 8.67
CA LEU A 162 24.05 16.80 7.34
C LEU A 162 24.77 17.96 6.60
N MET A 163 25.74 18.60 7.21
CA MET A 163 26.61 19.60 6.52
C MET A 163 27.73 18.91 5.76
N ASP A 164 28.21 17.78 6.27
CA ASP A 164 29.38 17.08 5.74
C ASP A 164 29.00 15.75 5.07
N TYR A 165 27.91 15.12 5.49
CA TYR A 165 27.32 13.93 4.84
C TYR A 165 26.37 14.37 3.74
N LEU A 166 26.75 14.13 2.48
CA LEU A 166 26.07 14.69 1.31
C LEU A 166 24.86 13.86 0.88
N LEU A 167 23.69 14.17 1.43
CA LEU A 167 22.45 13.66 0.89
C LEU A 167 22.09 14.40 -0.41
N PRO A 168 21.73 13.71 -1.51
CA PRO A 168 21.31 14.36 -2.74
C PRO A 168 20.01 15.15 -2.52
N THR A 169 19.99 16.36 -3.04
CA THR A 169 18.78 17.19 -3.09
C THR A 169 18.07 17.02 -4.44
N ALA A 170 16.98 17.72 -4.66
CA ALA A 170 16.28 17.72 -5.94
C ALA A 170 17.13 18.26 -7.09
N VAL A 171 18.21 19.01 -6.80
CA VAL A 171 19.12 19.56 -7.82
C VAL A 171 20.07 18.49 -8.35
N GLU A 172 20.58 17.64 -7.49
CA GLU A 172 21.49 16.54 -7.83
C GLU A 172 20.75 15.32 -8.41
N THR A 173 19.46 15.18 -8.08
CA THR A 173 18.65 14.07 -8.56
C THR A 173 18.36 14.21 -10.07
N PRO A 174 18.76 13.25 -10.91
CA PRO A 174 18.48 13.29 -12.33
C PRO A 174 16.99 13.09 -12.61
N ASN A 175 16.54 13.46 -13.81
CA ASN A 175 15.22 13.11 -14.29
C ASN A 175 15.15 11.60 -14.55
N TRP A 176 14.27 10.91 -13.85
CA TRP A 176 14.01 9.49 -14.04
C TRP A 176 13.05 9.25 -15.20
N GLU A 177 13.42 8.40 -16.13
CA GLU A 177 12.52 7.91 -17.18
C GLU A 177 11.89 6.61 -16.69
N LEU A 178 10.63 6.69 -16.22
CA LEU A 178 9.93 5.55 -15.63
C LEU A 178 8.94 4.92 -16.60
N SER A 179 8.85 3.61 -16.55
CA SER A 179 7.76 2.83 -17.12
C SER A 179 7.29 1.80 -16.11
N LEU A 180 5.98 1.75 -15.88
CA LEU A 180 5.35 0.74 -15.06
C LEU A 180 4.72 -0.30 -15.98
N ILE A 181 5.03 -1.56 -15.74
CA ILE A 181 4.48 -2.68 -16.49
C ILE A 181 3.84 -3.67 -15.53
N HIS A 182 2.98 -4.53 -16.05
CA HIS A 182 2.48 -5.72 -15.38
C HIS A 182 2.47 -6.86 -16.40
N ILE A 183 3.24 -7.91 -16.11
CA ILE A 183 3.38 -9.10 -16.95
C ILE A 183 2.43 -10.21 -16.47
#